data_db67846c80dfff0e242176390e6635bc
#
_entry.id   db67846c80dfff0e242176390e6635bc
#
_cell.length_a   1.000
_cell.length_b   1.000
_cell.length_c   1.000
_cell.angle_alpha   90.00
_cell.angle_beta   90.00
_cell.angle_gamma   90.00
#
_symmetry.space_group_name_H-M   'P 1'
#
loop_
_entity.id
_entity.type
_entity.pdbx_description
1 polymer ?
#
loop_
_entity_poly.entity_id
_entity_poly.type
_entity_poly.pdbx_seq_one_letter_code
_entity_poly.pdbx_strand_id
1 'polypeptide(L)'
;MWYAISMQDIYQTFEIHRIKEKLLEYAKTELGKEYIDELTMFSTSEQVQSSLEDLKEVMSIIVRYGVMPIATSANALYLIETAKKTALLTPRDLNLIAEDVITSQKIAKFIEKIDLLYPLIKAKVAKFVDLSSLEKEIHRVITNSLTIADKATPELYDIRKKIKKAEATLHERVASLSLTYSRFLNDSNATIRDGHFVLPVKTVDKNKVLGIVYDISDSGATTFIEPMEIVQINNELTSLKVEENEECRKILKALTALVLLQEGEIINNN
;
A
#
# COMPACT_ATOMS: atom_id res chain seq x y z
N MET A 1 -37.62 47.36 -0.93
CA MET A 1 -36.18 47.07 -1.03
C MET A 1 -35.95 45.63 -0.62
N TRP A 2 -35.88 44.71 -1.58
CA TRP A 2 -35.63 43.26 -1.30
C TRP A 2 -34.13 43.10 -1.09
N TYR A 3 -33.71 42.80 0.13
CA TYR A 3 -32.33 42.39 0.38
C TYR A 3 -32.16 41.01 -0.27
N ALA A 4 -31.35 40.96 -1.29
CA ALA A 4 -30.87 39.67 -1.78
C ALA A 4 -29.94 39.10 -0.70
N ILE A 5 -30.48 38.19 0.12
CA ILE A 5 -29.70 37.43 1.09
C ILE A 5 -28.72 36.58 0.28
N SER A 6 -27.43 36.76 0.46
CA SER A 6 -26.42 35.93 -0.21
C SER A 6 -26.45 34.51 0.34
N MET A 7 -26.05 33.51 -0.48
CA MET A 7 -25.91 32.14 0.01
C MET A 7 -25.00 32.09 1.24
N GLN A 8 -23.97 32.93 1.31
CA GLN A 8 -23.03 33.03 2.40
C GLN A 8 -23.69 33.51 3.70
N ASP A 9 -24.63 34.44 3.62
CA ASP A 9 -25.40 34.94 4.79
C ASP A 9 -26.32 33.83 5.34
N ILE A 10 -26.90 33.01 4.47
CA ILE A 10 -27.73 31.87 4.84
C ILE A 10 -26.88 30.82 5.58
N TYR A 11 -25.71 30.44 5.03
CA TYR A 11 -24.80 29.48 5.65
C TYR A 11 -24.32 29.91 7.04
N GLN A 12 -24.05 31.22 7.22
CA GLN A 12 -23.68 31.78 8.53
C GLN A 12 -24.86 31.82 9.50
N THR A 13 -26.04 32.27 9.04
CA THR A 13 -27.23 32.38 9.90
C THR A 13 -27.70 31.02 10.44
N PHE A 14 -27.62 29.98 9.65
CA PHE A 14 -28.02 28.62 10.04
C PHE A 14 -26.87 27.79 10.61
N GLU A 15 -25.68 28.37 10.80
CA GLU A 15 -24.50 27.71 11.34
C GLU A 15 -24.19 26.36 10.64
N ILE A 16 -24.34 26.30 9.30
CA ILE A 16 -24.20 25.06 8.52
C ILE A 16 -22.83 24.39 8.73
N HIS A 17 -21.77 25.19 8.97
CA HIS A 17 -20.43 24.67 9.30
C HIS A 17 -20.45 23.75 10.53
N ARG A 18 -21.19 24.11 11.59
CA ARG A 18 -21.31 23.26 12.80
C ARG A 18 -22.07 21.96 12.53
N ILE A 19 -23.05 22.01 11.63
CA ILE A 19 -23.78 20.80 11.22
C ILE A 19 -22.83 19.87 10.47
N LYS A 20 -22.03 20.43 9.53
CA LYS A 20 -21.02 19.67 8.78
C LYS A 20 -19.96 19.06 9.71
N GLU A 21 -19.39 19.83 10.64
CA GLU A 21 -18.44 19.33 11.64
C GLU A 21 -19.01 18.14 12.42
N LYS A 22 -20.28 18.26 12.85
CA LYS A 22 -20.96 17.18 13.55
C LYS A 22 -21.18 15.94 12.69
N LEU A 23 -21.51 16.09 11.40
CA LEU A 23 -21.65 14.99 10.46
C LEU A 23 -20.32 14.30 10.18
N LEU A 24 -19.21 15.05 10.10
CA LEU A 24 -17.85 14.52 9.91
C LEU A 24 -17.42 13.56 11.04
N GLU A 25 -17.89 13.78 12.27
CA GLU A 25 -17.63 12.87 13.40
C GLU A 25 -18.21 11.45 13.15
N TYR A 26 -19.27 11.34 12.36
CA TYR A 26 -19.95 10.08 12.05
C TYR A 26 -19.51 9.45 10.72
N ALA A 27 -18.89 10.22 9.84
CA ALA A 27 -18.44 9.74 8.54
C ALA A 27 -17.30 8.72 8.71
N LYS A 28 -17.48 7.52 8.14
CA LYS A 28 -16.51 6.41 8.23
C LYS A 28 -15.59 6.32 7.03
N THR A 29 -16.00 6.85 5.89
CA THR A 29 -15.24 6.78 4.63
C THR A 29 -14.74 8.16 4.23
N GLU A 30 -13.62 8.23 3.52
CA GLU A 30 -13.11 9.51 2.99
C GLU A 30 -14.10 10.14 2.01
N LEU A 31 -14.71 9.34 1.13
CA LEU A 31 -15.79 9.82 0.24
C LEU A 31 -16.98 10.40 1.00
N GLY A 32 -17.37 9.77 2.11
CA GLY A 32 -18.43 10.30 2.97
C GLY A 32 -18.06 11.64 3.59
N LYS A 33 -16.80 11.85 3.96
CA LYS A 33 -16.30 13.14 4.45
C LYS A 33 -16.29 14.20 3.35
N GLU A 34 -15.76 13.87 2.16
CA GLU A 34 -15.79 14.75 0.99
C GLU A 34 -17.21 15.16 0.62
N TYR A 35 -18.14 14.18 0.62
CA TYR A 35 -19.56 14.47 0.36
C TYR A 35 -20.15 15.45 1.38
N ILE A 36 -19.80 15.35 2.68
CA ILE A 36 -20.24 16.27 3.71
C ILE A 36 -19.64 17.67 3.48
N ASP A 37 -18.35 17.74 3.14
CA ASP A 37 -17.68 19.02 2.88
C ASP A 37 -18.26 19.74 1.66
N GLU A 38 -18.67 19.00 0.64
CA GLU A 38 -19.29 19.53 -0.58
C GLU A 38 -20.80 19.76 -0.46
N LEU A 39 -21.44 19.34 0.65
CA LEU A 39 -22.87 19.53 0.85
C LEU A 39 -23.27 20.99 0.67
N THR A 40 -24.21 21.21 -0.25
CA THR A 40 -24.84 22.51 -0.50
C THR A 40 -26.34 22.42 -0.30
N MET A 41 -27.00 23.56 -0.24
CA MET A 41 -28.45 23.60 -0.15
C MET A 41 -29.06 23.15 -1.48
N PHE A 42 -30.10 22.34 -1.39
CA PHE A 42 -30.89 21.94 -2.57
C PHE A 42 -31.64 23.15 -3.13
N SER A 43 -31.72 23.22 -4.46
CA SER A 43 -32.36 24.33 -5.18
C SER A 43 -33.84 24.09 -5.39
N THR A 44 -34.31 22.83 -5.34
CA THR A 44 -35.72 22.46 -5.63
C THR A 44 -36.31 21.57 -4.55
N SER A 45 -37.63 21.62 -4.41
CA SER A 45 -38.40 20.79 -3.48
C SER A 45 -38.28 19.30 -3.82
N GLU A 46 -38.17 18.96 -5.10
CA GLU A 46 -38.01 17.59 -5.59
C GLU A 46 -36.67 16.99 -5.13
N GLN A 47 -35.58 17.77 -5.18
CA GLN A 47 -34.28 17.34 -4.70
C GLN A 47 -34.31 17.05 -3.19
N VAL A 48 -34.94 17.94 -2.41
CA VAL A 48 -35.12 17.74 -0.98
C VAL A 48 -35.92 16.46 -0.70
N GLN A 49 -37.05 16.30 -1.39
CA GLN A 49 -37.92 15.14 -1.19
C GLN A 49 -37.21 13.82 -1.52
N SER A 50 -36.51 13.75 -2.64
CA SER A 50 -35.73 12.56 -3.05
C SER A 50 -34.67 12.19 -2.02
N SER A 51 -33.92 13.19 -1.53
CA SER A 51 -32.86 12.95 -0.52
C SER A 51 -33.46 12.51 0.84
N LEU A 52 -34.62 13.04 1.22
CA LEU A 52 -35.31 12.60 2.43
C LEU A 52 -35.85 11.17 2.29
N GLU A 53 -36.29 10.74 1.14
CA GLU A 53 -36.74 9.36 0.88
C GLU A 53 -35.56 8.37 0.97
N ASP A 54 -34.43 8.66 0.34
CA ASP A 54 -33.18 7.88 0.49
C ASP A 54 -32.79 7.77 1.98
N LEU A 55 -32.78 8.89 2.71
CA LEU A 55 -32.42 8.89 4.13
C LEU A 55 -33.40 8.06 4.98
N LYS A 56 -34.71 8.13 4.73
CA LYS A 56 -35.70 7.33 5.43
C LYS A 56 -35.49 5.84 5.23
N GLU A 57 -35.19 5.39 3.99
CA GLU A 57 -34.90 3.99 3.73
C GLU A 57 -33.66 3.56 4.51
N VAL A 58 -32.55 4.30 4.45
CA VAL A 58 -31.30 3.98 5.15
C VAL A 58 -31.51 3.94 6.67
N MET A 59 -32.20 4.93 7.24
CA MET A 59 -32.50 4.94 8.68
C MET A 59 -33.35 3.73 9.10
N SER A 60 -34.37 3.38 8.30
CA SER A 60 -35.22 2.22 8.57
C SER A 60 -34.43 0.90 8.50
N ILE A 61 -33.51 0.78 7.53
CA ILE A 61 -32.59 -0.37 7.42
C ILE A 61 -31.73 -0.47 8.68
N ILE A 62 -31.11 0.62 9.11
CA ILE A 62 -30.23 0.63 10.29
C ILE A 62 -31.01 0.24 11.55
N VAL A 63 -32.21 0.77 11.74
CA VAL A 63 -33.05 0.45 12.90
C VAL A 63 -33.49 -1.02 12.92
N ARG A 64 -33.82 -1.59 11.76
CA ARG A 64 -34.40 -2.94 11.66
C ARG A 64 -33.35 -4.06 11.54
N TYR A 65 -32.26 -3.81 10.81
CA TYR A 65 -31.25 -4.82 10.48
C TYR A 65 -29.86 -4.52 11.06
N GLY A 66 -29.70 -3.37 11.71
CA GLY A 66 -28.43 -2.93 12.27
C GLY A 66 -27.56 -2.14 11.30
N VAL A 67 -26.35 -1.83 11.73
CA VAL A 67 -25.41 -1.00 10.97
C VAL A 67 -24.93 -1.74 9.71
N MET A 68 -24.99 -1.05 8.57
CA MET A 68 -24.42 -1.58 7.33
C MET A 68 -22.92 -1.85 7.46
N PRO A 69 -22.39 -2.87 6.78
CA PRO A 69 -20.97 -3.27 6.88
C PRO A 69 -20.04 -2.32 6.09
N ILE A 70 -20.10 -1.03 6.40
CA ILE A 70 -19.24 -0.01 5.80
C ILE A 70 -17.94 0.02 6.61
N ALA A 71 -16.83 -0.33 5.98
CA ALA A 71 -15.49 -0.17 6.53
C ALA A 71 -14.95 1.24 6.23
N THR A 72 -13.94 1.68 6.97
CA THR A 72 -13.12 2.83 6.56
C THR A 72 -12.48 2.49 5.22
N SER A 73 -12.81 3.24 4.20
CA SER A 73 -12.24 3.09 2.87
C SER A 73 -11.44 4.33 2.49
N ALA A 74 -10.40 4.12 1.68
CA ALA A 74 -9.71 5.22 1.02
C ALA A 74 -10.59 5.77 -0.10
N ASN A 75 -10.27 6.96 -0.58
CA ASN A 75 -10.89 7.51 -1.77
C ASN A 75 -10.37 6.77 -3.01
N ALA A 76 -11.12 5.79 -3.52
CA ALA A 76 -10.76 5.02 -4.71
C ALA A 76 -10.59 5.93 -5.95
N LEU A 77 -11.38 7.01 -6.06
CA LEU A 77 -11.22 7.98 -7.14
C LEU A 77 -9.84 8.62 -7.13
N TYR A 78 -9.35 9.02 -5.97
CA TYR A 78 -7.99 9.57 -5.82
C TYR A 78 -6.93 8.55 -6.22
N LEU A 79 -7.08 7.28 -5.84
CA LEU A 79 -6.14 6.21 -6.20
C LEU A 79 -6.15 5.93 -7.70
N ILE A 80 -7.31 5.95 -8.34
CA ILE A 80 -7.45 5.80 -9.80
C ILE A 80 -6.78 6.98 -10.52
N GLU A 81 -7.01 8.21 -10.09
CA GLU A 81 -6.35 9.39 -10.67
C GLU A 81 -4.82 9.35 -10.49
N THR A 82 -4.36 8.85 -9.35
CA THR A 82 -2.93 8.60 -9.11
C THR A 82 -2.40 7.54 -10.07
N ALA A 83 -3.13 6.43 -10.27
CA ALA A 83 -2.77 5.38 -11.21
C ALA A 83 -2.66 5.90 -12.66
N LYS A 84 -3.58 6.76 -13.09
CA LYS A 84 -3.54 7.40 -14.41
C LYS A 84 -2.30 8.28 -14.60
N LYS A 85 -1.90 9.02 -13.57
CA LYS A 85 -0.75 9.95 -13.64
C LYS A 85 0.60 9.24 -13.56
N THR A 86 0.71 8.23 -12.71
CA THR A 86 1.99 7.56 -12.40
C THR A 86 2.18 6.24 -13.11
N ALA A 87 1.10 5.63 -13.62
CA ALA A 87 1.01 4.25 -14.12
C ALA A 87 1.53 3.21 -13.12
N LEU A 88 1.56 3.57 -11.82
CA LEU A 88 2.09 2.72 -10.75
C LEU A 88 1.41 3.04 -9.42
N LEU A 89 0.72 2.05 -8.86
CA LEU A 89 0.21 2.07 -7.49
C LEU A 89 1.16 1.31 -6.56
N THR A 90 1.25 1.78 -5.32
CA THR A 90 2.01 1.07 -4.28
C THR A 90 1.23 -0.18 -3.80
N PRO A 91 1.90 -1.14 -3.14
CA PRO A 91 1.22 -2.27 -2.50
C PRO A 91 0.10 -1.84 -1.54
N ARG A 92 0.28 -0.72 -0.84
CA ARG A 92 -0.72 -0.15 0.06
C ARG A 92 -1.94 0.36 -0.70
N ASP A 93 -1.74 1.09 -1.80
CA ASP A 93 -2.82 1.64 -2.61
C ASP A 93 -3.67 0.53 -3.23
N LEU A 94 -3.01 -0.52 -3.74
CA LEU A 94 -3.67 -1.71 -4.28
C LEU A 94 -4.50 -2.44 -3.21
N ASN A 95 -3.96 -2.58 -2.00
CA ASN A 95 -4.69 -3.19 -0.88
C ASN A 95 -5.92 -2.36 -0.49
N LEU A 96 -5.82 -1.03 -0.47
CA LEU A 96 -6.97 -0.16 -0.21
C LEU A 96 -8.07 -0.34 -1.25
N ILE A 97 -7.74 -0.46 -2.53
CA ILE A 97 -8.71 -0.78 -3.59
C ILE A 97 -9.36 -2.15 -3.35
N ALA A 98 -8.59 -3.16 -2.96
CA ALA A 98 -9.14 -4.47 -2.64
C ALA A 98 -10.10 -4.42 -1.43
N GLU A 99 -9.80 -3.63 -0.39
CA GLU A 99 -10.68 -3.41 0.76
C GLU A 99 -11.98 -2.71 0.37
N ASP A 100 -11.96 -1.75 -0.55
CA ASP A 100 -13.16 -1.09 -1.07
C ASP A 100 -14.02 -2.08 -1.86
N VAL A 101 -13.41 -2.93 -2.69
CA VAL A 101 -14.11 -4.02 -3.39
C VAL A 101 -14.78 -4.99 -2.40
N ILE A 102 -14.08 -5.39 -1.35
CA ILE A 102 -14.65 -6.26 -0.30
C ILE A 102 -15.82 -5.56 0.39
N THR A 103 -15.70 -4.28 0.66
CA THR A 103 -16.74 -3.50 1.34
C THR A 103 -17.99 -3.39 0.48
N SER A 104 -17.88 -3.06 -0.80
CA SER A 104 -19.01 -2.99 -1.73
C SER A 104 -19.72 -4.35 -1.87
N GLN A 105 -18.97 -5.45 -1.93
CA GLN A 105 -19.53 -6.81 -1.95
C GLN A 105 -20.27 -7.17 -0.66
N LYS A 106 -19.73 -6.76 0.52
CA LYS A 106 -20.41 -6.96 1.81
C LYS A 106 -21.72 -6.18 1.87
N ILE A 107 -21.73 -4.94 1.37
CA ILE A 107 -22.93 -4.11 1.27
C ILE A 107 -23.94 -4.78 0.34
N ALA A 108 -23.54 -5.23 -0.85
CA ALA A 108 -24.41 -5.91 -1.78
C ALA A 108 -25.08 -7.15 -1.15
N LYS A 109 -24.30 -8.02 -0.52
CA LYS A 109 -24.80 -9.21 0.17
C LYS A 109 -25.69 -8.87 1.36
N PHE A 110 -25.45 -7.78 2.07
CA PHE A 110 -26.29 -7.33 3.16
C PHE A 110 -27.65 -6.85 2.63
N ILE A 111 -27.65 -6.02 1.59
CA ILE A 111 -28.87 -5.46 0.96
C ILE A 111 -29.69 -6.55 0.24
N GLU A 112 -29.06 -7.58 -0.31
CA GLU A 112 -29.75 -8.72 -0.91
C GLU A 112 -30.64 -9.47 0.11
N LYS A 113 -30.19 -9.57 1.34
CA LYS A 113 -30.87 -10.31 2.44
C LYS A 113 -32.01 -9.56 3.11
N ILE A 114 -32.14 -8.24 2.91
CA ILE A 114 -33.19 -7.45 3.53
C ILE A 114 -34.50 -7.50 2.70
N ASP A 115 -35.60 -7.13 3.33
CA ASP A 115 -36.94 -7.15 2.70
C ASP A 115 -37.04 -6.28 1.45
N LEU A 116 -38.06 -6.52 0.61
CA LEU A 116 -38.34 -5.76 -0.60
C LEU A 116 -38.85 -4.33 -0.34
N LEU A 117 -39.00 -3.94 0.91
CA LEU A 117 -39.55 -2.64 1.34
C LEU A 117 -38.62 -1.43 1.10
N TYR A 118 -37.42 -1.67 0.55
CA TYR A 118 -36.37 -0.66 0.38
C TYR A 118 -35.94 -0.56 -1.10
N PRO A 119 -36.85 -0.12 -2.01
CA PRO A 119 -36.59 -0.16 -3.45
C PRO A 119 -35.49 0.79 -3.89
N LEU A 120 -35.33 1.97 -3.25
CA LEU A 120 -34.34 2.96 -3.65
C LEU A 120 -32.92 2.46 -3.40
N ILE A 121 -32.64 1.95 -2.21
CA ILE A 121 -31.34 1.41 -1.87
C ILE A 121 -31.03 0.14 -2.67
N LYS A 122 -32.03 -0.75 -2.85
CA LYS A 122 -31.87 -1.93 -3.70
C LYS A 122 -31.55 -1.58 -5.16
N ALA A 123 -32.21 -0.56 -5.71
CA ALA A 123 -31.91 -0.09 -7.07
C ALA A 123 -30.51 0.51 -7.22
N LYS A 124 -29.99 1.16 -6.17
CA LYS A 124 -28.59 1.65 -6.15
C LYS A 124 -27.60 0.49 -6.10
N VAL A 125 -27.78 -0.44 -5.17
CA VAL A 125 -26.88 -1.60 -4.99
C VAL A 125 -26.97 -2.61 -6.15
N ALA A 126 -28.12 -2.71 -6.81
CA ALA A 126 -28.25 -3.56 -8.01
C ALA A 126 -27.35 -3.14 -9.19
N LYS A 127 -26.80 -1.94 -9.17
CA LYS A 127 -25.82 -1.47 -10.15
C LYS A 127 -24.39 -1.90 -9.84
N PHE A 128 -24.14 -2.43 -8.63
CA PHE A 128 -22.80 -2.88 -8.25
C PHE A 128 -22.35 -4.05 -9.12
N VAL A 129 -21.11 -3.99 -9.55
CA VAL A 129 -20.45 -5.04 -10.35
C VAL A 129 -19.60 -5.92 -9.46
N ASP A 130 -19.59 -7.22 -9.72
CA ASP A 130 -18.73 -8.16 -8.99
C ASP A 130 -17.26 -8.00 -9.43
N LEU A 131 -16.44 -7.50 -8.55
CA LEU A 131 -14.99 -7.30 -8.71
C LEU A 131 -14.16 -8.33 -7.92
N SER A 132 -14.74 -9.46 -7.53
CA SER A 132 -14.05 -10.51 -6.74
C SER A 132 -12.79 -11.04 -7.42
N SER A 133 -12.72 -11.02 -8.74
CA SER A 133 -11.54 -11.45 -9.48
C SER A 133 -10.37 -10.49 -9.29
N LEU A 134 -10.64 -9.19 -9.30
CA LEU A 134 -9.63 -8.15 -9.04
C LEU A 134 -9.12 -8.24 -7.60
N GLU A 135 -10.02 -8.33 -6.64
CA GLU A 135 -9.69 -8.47 -5.21
C GLU A 135 -8.78 -9.68 -4.97
N LYS A 136 -9.16 -10.86 -5.49
CA LYS A 136 -8.37 -12.09 -5.35
C LYS A 136 -6.99 -11.96 -5.99
N GLU A 137 -6.89 -11.34 -7.16
CA GLU A 137 -5.62 -11.14 -7.83
C GLU A 137 -4.70 -10.18 -7.06
N ILE A 138 -5.25 -9.09 -6.51
CA ILE A 138 -4.49 -8.19 -5.65
C ILE A 138 -3.97 -8.95 -4.41
N HIS A 139 -4.83 -9.69 -3.70
CA HIS A 139 -4.43 -10.43 -2.50
C HIS A 139 -3.53 -11.65 -2.78
N ARG A 140 -3.55 -12.19 -4.00
CA ARG A 140 -2.58 -13.21 -4.44
C ARG A 140 -1.16 -12.64 -4.53
N VAL A 141 -1.06 -11.38 -4.95
CA VAL A 141 0.21 -10.70 -5.21
C VAL A 141 0.68 -9.88 -4.02
N ILE A 142 -0.22 -9.21 -3.31
CA ILE A 142 0.11 -8.36 -2.16
C ILE A 142 -0.23 -9.11 -0.87
N THR A 143 0.77 -9.22 0.01
CA THR A 143 0.61 -9.87 1.32
C THR A 143 -0.06 -8.95 2.34
N ASN A 144 -0.51 -9.51 3.47
CA ASN A 144 -1.05 -8.74 4.58
C ASN A 144 -0.05 -7.74 5.20
N SER A 145 1.27 -7.96 5.00
CA SER A 145 2.33 -7.02 5.40
C SER A 145 2.59 -5.93 4.35
N LEU A 146 1.73 -5.79 3.34
CA LEU A 146 1.84 -4.82 2.25
C LEU A 146 3.16 -4.95 1.46
N THR A 147 3.62 -6.18 1.27
CA THR A 147 4.77 -6.53 0.43
C THR A 147 4.33 -7.43 -0.72
N ILE A 148 5.13 -7.51 -1.77
CA ILE A 148 4.86 -8.44 -2.88
C ILE A 148 5.19 -9.88 -2.43
N ALA A 149 4.26 -10.79 -2.64
CA ALA A 149 4.41 -12.20 -2.27
C ALA A 149 5.59 -12.85 -3.03
N ASP A 150 6.33 -13.72 -2.36
CA ASP A 150 7.47 -14.44 -2.96
C ASP A 150 7.09 -15.22 -4.23
N LYS A 151 5.85 -15.70 -4.31
CA LYS A 151 5.32 -16.47 -5.44
C LYS A 151 4.39 -15.64 -6.34
N ALA A 152 4.52 -14.30 -6.33
CA ALA A 152 3.71 -13.45 -7.20
C ALA A 152 3.94 -13.78 -8.69
N THR A 153 5.21 -13.97 -9.07
CA THR A 153 5.61 -14.53 -10.38
C THR A 153 6.69 -15.61 -10.19
N PRO A 154 6.84 -16.54 -11.15
CA PRO A 154 7.95 -17.49 -11.15
C PRO A 154 9.32 -16.79 -11.15
N GLU A 155 9.44 -15.71 -11.92
CA GLU A 155 10.65 -14.91 -12.06
C GLU A 155 11.07 -14.30 -10.72
N LEU A 156 10.15 -13.66 -9.99
CA LEU A 156 10.42 -13.10 -8.67
C LEU A 156 10.84 -14.18 -7.67
N TYR A 157 10.15 -15.31 -7.71
CA TYR A 157 10.49 -16.45 -6.84
C TYR A 157 11.92 -16.93 -7.07
N ASP A 158 12.34 -17.08 -8.33
CA ASP A 158 13.69 -17.54 -8.68
C ASP A 158 14.75 -16.50 -8.30
N ILE A 159 14.50 -15.21 -8.51
CA ILE A 159 15.40 -14.13 -8.09
C ILE A 159 15.58 -14.18 -6.57
N ARG A 160 14.50 -14.20 -5.79
CA ARG A 160 14.56 -14.25 -4.33
C ARG A 160 15.25 -15.51 -3.80
N LYS A 161 15.08 -16.64 -4.48
CA LYS A 161 15.80 -17.89 -4.17
C LYS A 161 17.31 -17.73 -4.40
N LYS A 162 17.72 -17.08 -5.49
CA LYS A 162 19.14 -16.76 -5.75
C LYS A 162 19.70 -15.82 -4.69
N ILE A 163 18.97 -14.77 -4.31
CA ILE A 163 19.35 -13.84 -3.24
C ILE A 163 19.61 -14.59 -1.94
N LYS A 164 18.65 -15.39 -1.48
CA LYS A 164 18.79 -16.19 -0.25
C LYS A 164 20.01 -17.14 -0.29
N LYS A 165 20.27 -17.76 -1.46
CA LYS A 165 21.44 -18.61 -1.64
C LYS A 165 22.74 -17.80 -1.57
N ALA A 166 22.80 -16.67 -2.25
CA ALA A 166 23.98 -15.80 -2.24
C ALA A 166 24.26 -15.22 -0.83
N GLU A 167 23.22 -14.84 -0.08
CA GLU A 167 23.34 -14.40 1.31
C GLU A 167 23.90 -15.53 2.22
N ALA A 168 23.39 -16.75 2.08
CA ALA A 168 23.92 -17.90 2.82
C ALA A 168 25.40 -18.16 2.45
N THR A 169 25.74 -18.13 1.17
CA THR A 169 27.13 -18.28 0.69
C THR A 169 28.03 -17.17 1.24
N LEU A 170 27.53 -15.93 1.30
CA LEU A 170 28.25 -14.79 1.88
C LEU A 170 28.63 -15.07 3.34
N HIS A 171 27.66 -15.48 4.18
CA HIS A 171 27.91 -15.77 5.59
C HIS A 171 28.89 -16.92 5.80
N GLU A 172 28.73 -18.02 5.04
CA GLU A 172 29.67 -19.14 5.10
C GLU A 172 31.09 -18.73 4.68
N ARG A 173 31.20 -17.88 3.63
CA ARG A 173 32.49 -17.45 3.13
C ARG A 173 33.19 -16.50 4.10
N VAL A 174 32.45 -15.55 4.69
CA VAL A 174 32.97 -14.66 5.73
C VAL A 174 33.53 -15.46 6.90
N ALA A 175 32.80 -16.46 7.40
CA ALA A 175 33.25 -17.30 8.50
C ALA A 175 34.53 -18.12 8.12
N SER A 176 34.56 -18.71 6.93
CA SER A 176 35.71 -19.44 6.42
C SER A 176 36.96 -18.55 6.27
N LEU A 177 36.80 -17.36 5.73
CA LEU A 177 37.90 -16.42 5.55
C LEU A 177 38.41 -15.86 6.89
N SER A 178 37.55 -15.63 7.87
CA SER A 178 37.94 -15.25 9.24
C SER A 178 38.84 -16.32 9.88
N LEU A 179 38.51 -17.58 9.67
CA LEU A 179 39.36 -18.68 10.13
C LEU A 179 40.70 -18.77 9.37
N THR A 180 40.64 -18.66 8.05
CA THR A 180 41.82 -18.78 7.18
C THR A 180 42.87 -17.68 7.47
N TYR A 181 42.37 -16.44 7.69
CA TYR A 181 43.23 -15.28 7.97
C TYR A 181 43.42 -14.99 9.46
N SER A 182 42.94 -15.86 10.35
CA SER A 182 42.90 -15.62 11.84
C SER A 182 44.19 -15.08 12.42
N ARG A 183 45.36 -15.61 11.99
CA ARG A 183 46.68 -15.15 12.46
C ARG A 183 47.03 -13.73 12.09
N PHE A 184 46.41 -13.18 11.05
CA PHE A 184 46.65 -11.81 10.55
C PHE A 184 45.62 -10.82 11.07
N LEU A 185 44.56 -11.30 11.75
CA LEU A 185 43.49 -10.46 12.27
C LEU A 185 43.85 -9.93 13.67
N ASN A 186 43.37 -8.74 13.99
CA ASN A 186 43.37 -8.19 15.36
C ASN A 186 42.19 -8.72 16.19
N ASP A 187 41.05 -9.03 15.51
CA ASP A 187 39.88 -9.69 16.08
C ASP A 187 39.50 -10.84 15.18
N SER A 188 39.09 -11.96 15.76
CA SER A 188 38.67 -13.17 15.01
C SER A 188 37.37 -12.98 14.25
N ASN A 189 36.60 -11.95 14.56
CA ASN A 189 35.28 -11.71 13.97
C ASN A 189 35.36 -10.68 12.85
N ALA A 190 34.73 -11.02 11.71
CA ALA A 190 34.43 -10.04 10.71
C ALA A 190 33.47 -8.98 11.28
N THR A 191 33.56 -7.76 10.82
CA THR A 191 32.65 -6.66 11.18
C THR A 191 32.01 -6.08 9.93
N ILE A 192 30.98 -5.26 10.11
CA ILE A 192 30.32 -4.55 9.01
C ILE A 192 30.73 -3.10 9.03
N ARG A 193 31.21 -2.59 7.87
CA ARG A 193 31.50 -1.18 7.63
C ARG A 193 30.76 -0.75 6.36
N ASP A 194 29.94 0.28 6.46
CA ASP A 194 29.15 0.82 5.34
C ASP A 194 28.35 -0.27 4.57
N GLY A 195 27.87 -1.30 5.28
CA GLY A 195 27.12 -2.41 4.69
C GLY A 195 27.99 -3.56 4.12
N HIS A 196 29.33 -3.46 4.19
CA HIS A 196 30.26 -4.46 3.71
C HIS A 196 30.87 -5.29 4.84
N PHE A 197 31.02 -6.59 4.64
CA PHE A 197 31.73 -7.46 5.56
C PHE A 197 33.24 -7.29 5.37
N VAL A 198 33.91 -6.79 6.41
CA VAL A 198 35.35 -6.54 6.39
C VAL A 198 36.04 -7.33 7.50
N LEU A 199 37.27 -7.75 7.24
CA LEU A 199 38.15 -8.38 8.19
C LEU A 199 39.05 -7.34 8.87
N PRO A 200 39.15 -7.31 10.21
CA PRO A 200 40.03 -6.39 10.95
C PRO A 200 41.49 -6.89 10.94
N VAL A 201 42.17 -6.63 9.83
CA VAL A 201 43.55 -7.11 9.60
C VAL A 201 44.57 -6.22 10.30
N LYS A 202 45.60 -6.80 10.90
CA LYS A 202 46.76 -6.07 11.42
C LYS A 202 47.37 -5.24 10.26
N THR A 203 47.57 -3.96 10.46
CA THR A 203 48.06 -3.06 9.39
C THR A 203 49.39 -3.52 8.79
N VAL A 204 50.25 -4.16 9.60
CA VAL A 204 51.55 -4.73 9.18
C VAL A 204 51.35 -5.94 8.22
N ASP A 205 50.22 -6.63 8.32
CA ASP A 205 49.87 -7.81 7.52
C ASP A 205 48.86 -7.52 6.41
N LYS A 206 48.50 -6.26 6.17
CA LYS A 206 47.45 -5.89 5.19
C LYS A 206 47.66 -6.49 3.80
N ASN A 207 48.90 -6.66 3.35
CA ASN A 207 49.23 -7.24 2.05
C ASN A 207 49.07 -8.78 2.00
N LYS A 208 48.74 -9.43 3.11
CA LYS A 208 48.47 -10.88 3.19
C LYS A 208 47.01 -11.24 2.90
N VAL A 209 46.11 -10.25 2.92
CA VAL A 209 44.71 -10.41 2.59
C VAL A 209 44.43 -9.64 1.28
N LEU A 210 44.14 -10.38 0.22
CA LEU A 210 43.76 -9.77 -1.05
C LEU A 210 42.35 -9.24 -0.98
N GLY A 211 42.18 -7.93 -1.12
CA GLY A 211 40.88 -7.30 -1.01
C GLY A 211 40.92 -5.77 -1.14
N ILE A 212 39.79 -5.15 -0.87
CA ILE A 212 39.59 -3.72 -0.87
C ILE A 212 39.74 -3.19 0.54
N VAL A 213 40.59 -2.18 0.76
CA VAL A 213 40.69 -1.47 2.03
C VAL A 213 39.52 -0.49 2.14
N TYR A 214 38.69 -0.70 3.15
CA TYR A 214 37.55 0.17 3.45
C TYR A 214 37.87 1.26 4.43
N ASP A 215 38.66 0.92 5.48
CA ASP A 215 38.91 1.83 6.59
C ASP A 215 40.20 1.47 7.32
N ILE A 216 40.71 2.41 8.12
CA ILE A 216 41.85 2.20 9.02
C ILE A 216 41.42 2.74 10.40
N SER A 217 41.70 1.99 11.47
CA SER A 217 41.41 2.43 12.81
C SER A 217 42.17 3.73 13.18
N ASP A 218 41.62 4.53 14.10
CA ASP A 218 42.23 5.81 14.54
C ASP A 218 43.68 5.65 15.02
N SER A 219 43.98 4.51 15.64
CA SER A 219 45.35 4.17 16.07
C SER A 219 46.29 3.74 14.94
N GLY A 220 45.78 3.52 13.74
CA GLY A 220 46.52 2.98 12.60
C GLY A 220 46.89 1.49 12.73
N ALA A 221 46.51 0.82 13.82
CA ALA A 221 46.92 -0.56 14.10
C ALA A 221 46.11 -1.61 13.31
N THR A 222 44.87 -1.28 12.90
CA THR A 222 43.95 -2.19 12.19
C THR A 222 43.54 -1.59 10.86
N THR A 223 43.65 -2.39 9.79
CA THR A 223 43.14 -2.09 8.46
C THR A 223 41.92 -2.97 8.18
N PHE A 224 40.77 -2.38 7.91
CA PHE A 224 39.54 -3.10 7.59
C PHE A 224 39.54 -3.41 6.08
N ILE A 225 39.61 -4.70 5.75
CA ILE A 225 39.73 -5.18 4.37
C ILE A 225 38.52 -6.04 4.03
N GLU A 226 37.83 -5.73 2.93
CA GLU A 226 36.86 -6.61 2.30
C GLU A 226 37.63 -7.59 1.37
N PRO A 227 37.66 -8.88 1.68
CA PRO A 227 38.32 -9.85 0.82
C PRO A 227 37.71 -9.89 -0.59
N MET A 228 38.53 -10.10 -1.62
CA MET A 228 38.07 -10.06 -3.01
C MET A 228 36.97 -11.07 -3.29
N GLU A 229 36.95 -12.20 -2.61
CA GLU A 229 35.90 -13.22 -2.72
C GLU A 229 34.56 -12.71 -2.15
N ILE A 230 34.57 -11.88 -1.11
CA ILE A 230 33.37 -11.22 -0.56
C ILE A 230 32.87 -10.14 -1.50
N VAL A 231 33.78 -9.35 -2.08
CA VAL A 231 33.44 -8.33 -3.10
C VAL A 231 32.64 -8.94 -4.26
N GLN A 232 33.06 -10.10 -4.75
CA GLN A 232 32.35 -10.79 -5.83
C GLN A 232 30.93 -11.18 -5.45
N ILE A 233 30.74 -11.75 -4.26
CA ILE A 233 29.42 -12.16 -3.77
C ILE A 233 28.52 -10.93 -3.52
N ASN A 234 29.07 -9.86 -2.96
CA ASN A 234 28.33 -8.60 -2.77
C ASN A 234 27.91 -7.97 -4.08
N ASN A 235 28.74 -8.01 -5.12
CA ASN A 235 28.38 -7.53 -6.45
C ASN A 235 27.25 -8.35 -7.06
N GLU A 236 27.28 -9.70 -6.91
CA GLU A 236 26.18 -10.57 -7.33
C GLU A 236 24.89 -10.24 -6.59
N LEU A 237 24.94 -10.08 -5.24
CA LEU A 237 23.79 -9.69 -4.44
C LEU A 237 23.21 -8.35 -4.87
N THR A 238 24.05 -7.37 -5.15
CA THR A 238 23.62 -6.06 -5.61
C THR A 238 22.89 -6.16 -6.95
N SER A 239 23.44 -6.93 -7.90
CA SER A 239 22.79 -7.18 -9.19
C SER A 239 21.43 -7.86 -9.02
N LEU A 240 21.35 -8.91 -8.20
CA LEU A 240 20.10 -9.63 -7.93
C LEU A 240 19.04 -8.74 -7.25
N LYS A 241 19.43 -7.82 -6.37
CA LYS A 241 18.51 -6.85 -5.74
C LYS A 241 17.99 -5.84 -6.74
N VAL A 242 18.79 -5.42 -7.70
CA VAL A 242 18.33 -4.57 -8.82
C VAL A 242 17.31 -5.33 -9.67
N GLU A 243 17.60 -6.58 -10.04
CA GLU A 243 16.66 -7.45 -10.78
C GLU A 243 15.33 -7.63 -10.01
N GLU A 244 15.41 -7.87 -8.69
CA GLU A 244 14.21 -7.98 -7.82
C GLU A 244 13.36 -6.72 -7.87
N ASN A 245 13.98 -5.55 -7.73
CA ASN A 245 13.26 -4.28 -7.76
C ASN A 245 12.59 -4.02 -9.12
N GLU A 246 13.27 -4.37 -10.22
CA GLU A 246 12.69 -4.25 -11.57
C GLU A 246 11.50 -5.18 -11.76
N GLU A 247 11.61 -6.43 -11.30
CA GLU A 247 10.51 -7.40 -11.38
C GLU A 247 9.33 -6.98 -10.50
N CYS A 248 9.58 -6.53 -9.28
CA CYS A 248 8.56 -5.97 -8.40
C CYS A 248 7.82 -4.79 -9.07
N ARG A 249 8.55 -3.91 -9.74
CA ARG A 249 7.95 -2.79 -10.48
C ARG A 249 7.06 -3.24 -11.64
N LYS A 250 7.47 -4.30 -12.38
CA LYS A 250 6.65 -4.88 -13.45
C LYS A 250 5.34 -5.45 -12.90
N ILE A 251 5.42 -6.19 -11.81
CA ILE A 251 4.25 -6.77 -11.13
C ILE A 251 3.27 -5.68 -10.71
N LEU A 252 3.74 -4.63 -10.04
CA LEU A 252 2.89 -3.51 -9.61
C LEU A 252 2.28 -2.77 -10.80
N LYS A 253 3.02 -2.58 -11.89
CA LYS A 253 2.48 -2.00 -13.13
C LYS A 253 1.36 -2.85 -13.73
N ALA A 254 1.53 -4.18 -13.75
CA ALA A 254 0.51 -5.09 -14.27
C ALA A 254 -0.77 -5.02 -13.43
N LEU A 255 -0.66 -5.02 -12.08
CA LEU A 255 -1.82 -4.85 -11.20
C LEU A 255 -2.47 -3.47 -11.37
N THR A 256 -1.67 -2.41 -11.49
CA THR A 256 -2.19 -1.06 -11.73
C THR A 256 -2.99 -0.99 -13.04
N ALA A 257 -2.50 -1.65 -14.09
CA ALA A 257 -3.22 -1.75 -15.36
C ALA A 257 -4.55 -2.50 -15.23
N LEU A 258 -4.61 -3.57 -14.42
CA LEU A 258 -5.86 -4.29 -14.14
C LEU A 258 -6.87 -3.40 -13.40
N VAL A 259 -6.42 -2.60 -12.43
CA VAL A 259 -7.27 -1.62 -11.74
C VAL A 259 -7.83 -0.60 -12.73
N LEU A 260 -6.99 -0.03 -13.60
CA LEU A 260 -7.42 0.94 -14.60
C LEU A 260 -8.37 0.36 -15.64
N LEU A 261 -8.25 -0.93 -15.98
CA LEU A 261 -9.19 -1.63 -16.86
C LEU A 261 -10.60 -1.73 -16.29
N GLN A 262 -10.71 -1.75 -14.94
CA GLN A 262 -11.98 -1.86 -14.21
C GLN A 262 -12.35 -0.55 -13.48
N GLU A 263 -11.80 0.56 -13.94
CA GLU A 263 -12.03 1.88 -13.35
C GLU A 263 -13.51 2.22 -13.22
N GLY A 264 -14.28 2.03 -14.31
CA GLY A 264 -15.69 2.37 -14.36
C GLY A 264 -16.52 1.59 -13.33
N GLU A 265 -16.22 0.30 -13.18
CA GLU A 265 -16.87 -0.58 -12.22
C GLU A 265 -16.48 -0.26 -10.77
N ILE A 266 -15.22 0.07 -10.53
CA ILE A 266 -14.74 0.49 -9.20
C ILE A 266 -15.46 1.79 -8.79
N ILE A 267 -15.51 2.78 -9.67
CA ILE A 267 -16.18 4.05 -9.42
C ILE A 267 -17.69 3.84 -9.19
N ASN A 268 -18.32 2.96 -9.96
CA ASN A 268 -19.75 2.69 -9.83
C ASN A 268 -20.10 2.01 -8.50
N ASN A 269 -19.17 1.25 -7.90
CA ASN A 269 -19.37 0.55 -6.64
C ASN A 269 -19.04 1.40 -5.40
N ASN A 270 -18.50 2.60 -5.60
CA ASN A 270 -18.03 3.50 -4.55
C ASN A 270 -19.07 4.61 -4.27
#